data_5f0268e9b6daad25a8380cfeda464268
#
_entry.id   5f0268e9b6daad25a8380cfeda464268
#
_cell.length_a   1.000
_cell.length_b   1.000
_cell.length_c   1.000
_cell.angle_alpha   90.00
_cell.angle_beta   90.00
_cell.angle_gamma   90.00
#
_symmetry.space_group_name_H-M   'P 1'
#
loop_
_entity.id
_entity.type
_entity.pdbx_description
1 polymer ?
#
loop_
_entity_poly.entity_id
_entity_poly.type
_entity_poly.pdbx_seq_one_letter_code
_entity_poly.pdbx_strand_id
1 'polypeptide(L)'
;MKLSDRLKWALLAVSALSTAAFTIDARAGGPVYPLKVSENRRYFTDQQGDPVFWLGTTQWQLFREYTLEEARMIIEKTKGHGFAFAQVMLLGVGDGTKPNVYGQKPFLNNDPLTPNEDYFKHVDAVVQIARENNLVISMTIFHQRWRNLITREKARAWAKWIAHRYQDVPNIVWSMTPEAKADFAPVVRELAAGLHEGDGGYHLVTFKPDPAPHPVGFLHAEPWLDFSVMQTWKWVEQIYPMVTAEYSLTPLKPVVMGEGAYEQGSEYGFEVTPLWVRRQAYYSYLAGAHHAYGHNDSWRVLPTWKQALDAPGATQLGILKKVFLDREEWWYLVPDQSVFASGGNTNGQVLNLAARHKDRRWIMTYLASKASFSIHMDKLTAGSTVMARWIDPRTGEPKAIGSFSSSGVESFSTPDGWEDALLVLEP
;
A
#
# COMPACT_ATOMS: atom_id res chain seq x y z
N MET A 1 40.38 18.38 -72.20
CA MET A 1 39.05 18.95 -72.49
C MET A 1 38.01 17.92 -72.15
N LYS A 2 37.14 18.25 -71.18
CA LYS A 2 35.88 17.54 -70.68
C LYS A 2 36.10 16.16 -70.02
N LEU A 3 36.12 16.16 -68.73
CA LEU A 3 35.04 16.01 -67.68
C LEU A 3 33.93 15.05 -68.03
N SER A 4 33.78 13.97 -67.19
CA SER A 4 32.47 13.49 -66.80
C SER A 4 32.57 12.83 -65.47
N ASP A 5 31.81 13.39 -64.53
CA ASP A 5 31.56 12.91 -63.15
C ASP A 5 30.84 11.59 -63.12
N ARG A 6 31.25 10.69 -62.23
CA ARG A 6 30.40 9.63 -61.70
C ARG A 6 30.35 9.73 -60.19
N LEU A 7 29.26 10.34 -59.72
CA LEU A 7 28.83 10.29 -58.33
C LEU A 7 28.48 8.85 -57.94
N LYS A 8 29.18 8.35 -56.95
CA LYS A 8 28.77 7.11 -56.26
C LYS A 8 27.84 7.47 -55.11
N TRP A 9 26.61 7.09 -55.22
CA TRP A 9 25.65 7.15 -54.10
C TRP A 9 25.95 5.97 -53.13
N ALA A 10 26.40 6.30 -51.92
CA ALA A 10 26.41 5.37 -50.80
C ALA A 10 25.05 5.44 -50.12
N LEU A 11 24.25 4.40 -50.24
CA LEU A 11 23.03 4.22 -49.43
C LEU A 11 23.44 3.88 -48.02
N LEU A 12 23.27 4.82 -47.10
CA LEU A 12 23.22 4.59 -45.68
C LEU A 12 21.81 4.08 -45.34
N ALA A 13 21.69 2.79 -45.07
CA ALA A 13 20.50 2.22 -44.46
C ALA A 13 20.49 2.63 -43.00
N VAL A 14 19.72 3.64 -42.64
CA VAL A 14 19.38 3.96 -41.28
C VAL A 14 18.26 3.02 -40.87
N SER A 15 18.60 1.99 -40.09
CA SER A 15 17.61 1.15 -39.41
C SER A 15 16.93 2.00 -38.33
N ALA A 16 15.71 2.45 -38.60
CA ALA A 16 14.84 3.02 -37.60
C ALA A 16 14.39 1.92 -36.64
N LEU A 17 15.05 1.81 -35.49
CA LEU A 17 14.49 1.14 -34.34
C LEU A 17 13.26 1.95 -33.90
N SER A 18 12.08 1.48 -34.25
CA SER A 18 10.84 1.98 -33.65
C SER A 18 10.80 1.53 -32.19
N THR A 19 11.23 2.39 -31.31
CA THR A 19 10.85 2.32 -29.91
C THR A 19 9.35 2.56 -29.84
N ALA A 20 8.56 1.51 -29.78
CA ALA A 20 7.17 1.62 -29.36
C ALA A 20 7.20 2.11 -27.91
N ALA A 21 7.12 3.42 -27.72
CA ALA A 21 6.79 4.00 -26.45
C ALA A 21 5.34 3.61 -26.17
N PHE A 22 5.13 2.59 -25.32
CA PHE A 22 3.85 2.38 -24.67
C PHE A 22 3.61 3.61 -23.80
N THR A 23 2.91 4.59 -24.33
CA THR A 23 2.31 5.64 -23.53
C THR A 23 1.19 4.99 -22.75
N ILE A 24 1.46 4.66 -21.46
CA ILE A 24 0.39 4.61 -20.47
C ILE A 24 -0.15 6.02 -20.46
N ASP A 25 -1.33 6.20 -21.05
CA ASP A 25 -2.07 7.44 -21.00
C ASP A 25 -2.44 7.68 -19.53
N ALA A 26 -1.51 8.27 -18.77
CA ALA A 26 -1.83 8.82 -17.46
C ALA A 26 -2.78 9.97 -17.76
N ARG A 27 -4.10 9.65 -17.73
CA ARG A 27 -5.14 10.66 -17.84
C ARG A 27 -4.77 11.81 -16.93
N ALA A 28 -4.86 13.03 -17.39
CA ALA A 28 -4.49 14.27 -16.72
C ALA A 28 -5.42 14.62 -15.52
N GLY A 29 -5.86 13.61 -14.76
CA GLY A 29 -6.62 13.67 -13.53
C GLY A 29 -6.36 12.40 -12.75
N GLY A 30 -6.03 12.50 -11.45
CA GLY A 30 -5.88 11.34 -10.58
C GLY A 30 -7.18 10.52 -10.45
N PRO A 31 -7.19 9.45 -9.61
CA PRO A 31 -8.35 8.58 -9.40
C PRO A 31 -9.63 9.34 -9.07
N VAL A 32 -10.77 8.89 -9.60
CA VAL A 32 -12.09 9.43 -9.30
C VAL A 32 -12.69 8.68 -8.12
N TYR A 33 -12.68 9.27 -6.96
CA TYR A 33 -13.17 8.67 -5.72
C TYR A 33 -14.71 8.73 -5.59
N PRO A 34 -15.34 7.91 -4.71
CA PRO A 34 -14.72 6.98 -3.78
C PRO A 34 -14.17 5.74 -4.47
N LEU A 35 -13.33 5.01 -3.73
CA LEU A 35 -12.81 3.72 -4.19
C LEU A 35 -13.90 2.67 -4.24
N LYS A 36 -13.70 1.69 -5.12
CA LYS A 36 -14.44 0.43 -5.18
C LYS A 36 -13.50 -0.76 -5.05
N VAL A 37 -14.02 -1.88 -4.60
CA VAL A 37 -13.35 -3.16 -4.75
C VAL A 37 -13.53 -3.64 -6.19
N SER A 38 -12.45 -4.12 -6.82
CA SER A 38 -12.45 -4.67 -8.18
C SER A 38 -13.42 -5.86 -8.33
N GLU A 39 -13.85 -6.17 -9.54
CA GLU A 39 -14.74 -7.28 -9.83
C GLU A 39 -14.18 -8.62 -9.34
N ASN A 40 -12.89 -8.88 -9.56
CA ASN A 40 -12.21 -10.09 -9.07
C ASN A 40 -11.87 -10.06 -7.57
N ARG A 41 -12.19 -8.95 -6.88
CA ARG A 41 -12.02 -8.73 -5.45
C ARG A 41 -10.57 -8.86 -4.95
N ARG A 42 -9.60 -8.46 -5.77
CA ARG A 42 -8.17 -8.56 -5.43
C ARG A 42 -7.46 -7.22 -5.31
N TYR A 43 -8.03 -6.16 -5.87
CA TYR A 43 -7.48 -4.81 -5.87
C TYR A 43 -8.58 -3.77 -5.79
N PHE A 44 -8.21 -2.51 -5.79
CA PHE A 44 -9.12 -1.38 -5.74
C PHE A 44 -9.20 -0.70 -7.10
N THR A 45 -10.37 -0.18 -7.42
CA THR A 45 -10.60 0.67 -8.58
C THR A 45 -11.18 2.01 -8.17
N ASP A 46 -11.06 2.97 -9.03
CA ASP A 46 -11.79 4.23 -8.94
C ASP A 46 -13.23 4.09 -9.50
N GLN A 47 -13.96 5.19 -9.57
CA GLN A 47 -15.33 5.20 -10.09
C GLN A 47 -15.44 4.90 -11.58
N GLN A 48 -14.36 5.07 -12.35
CA GLN A 48 -14.28 4.77 -13.78
C GLN A 48 -13.85 3.32 -14.06
N GLY A 49 -13.48 2.57 -13.02
CA GLY A 49 -12.98 1.21 -13.12
C GLY A 49 -11.46 1.13 -13.29
N ASP A 50 -10.77 2.27 -13.24
CA ASP A 50 -9.32 2.30 -13.38
C ASP A 50 -8.64 1.75 -12.11
N PRO A 51 -7.66 0.84 -12.23
CA PRO A 51 -6.97 0.25 -11.08
C PRO A 51 -6.17 1.28 -10.28
N VAL A 52 -6.31 1.23 -8.95
CA VAL A 52 -5.61 2.12 -8.03
C VAL A 52 -4.52 1.34 -7.29
N PHE A 53 -3.25 1.75 -7.46
CA PHE A 53 -2.15 1.16 -6.71
C PHE A 53 -2.22 1.60 -5.26
N TRP A 54 -2.71 0.70 -4.39
CA TRP A 54 -2.99 0.97 -2.99
C TRP A 54 -1.73 0.86 -2.14
N LEU A 55 -0.94 1.94 -2.12
CA LEU A 55 0.23 2.15 -1.28
C LEU A 55 -0.03 3.33 -0.37
N GLY A 56 0.11 3.15 0.94
CA GLY A 56 -0.18 4.19 1.92
C GLY A 56 0.93 4.48 2.90
N THR A 57 0.69 5.48 3.73
CA THR A 57 1.54 5.83 4.87
C THR A 57 0.72 5.99 6.15
N THR A 58 1.40 6.03 7.29
CA THR A 58 0.79 6.16 8.61
C THR A 58 1.09 7.53 9.20
N GLN A 59 0.03 8.29 9.49
CA GLN A 59 0.06 9.64 10.05
C GLN A 59 -0.97 9.76 11.20
N TRP A 60 -0.83 8.92 12.23
CA TRP A 60 -1.84 8.75 13.28
C TRP A 60 -2.30 10.05 13.95
N GLN A 61 -1.42 11.05 14.04
CA GLN A 61 -1.68 12.31 14.74
C GLN A 61 -2.10 13.46 13.83
N LEU A 62 -2.34 13.22 12.53
CA LEU A 62 -2.52 14.26 11.51
C LEU A 62 -3.60 15.30 11.89
N PHE A 63 -4.69 14.85 12.50
CA PHE A 63 -5.80 15.73 12.88
C PHE A 63 -5.63 16.42 14.22
N ARG A 64 -4.72 15.94 15.09
CA ARG A 64 -4.65 16.44 16.45
C ARG A 64 -3.40 17.27 16.75
N GLU A 65 -2.24 16.80 16.32
CA GLU A 65 -0.96 17.35 16.76
C GLU A 65 -0.31 18.28 15.71
N TYR A 66 -0.89 18.42 14.54
CA TYR A 66 -0.36 19.24 13.46
C TYR A 66 -1.26 20.43 13.16
N THR A 67 -0.63 21.60 12.90
CA THR A 67 -1.33 22.77 12.35
C THR A 67 -1.81 22.49 10.94
N LEU A 68 -2.72 23.32 10.43
CA LEU A 68 -3.23 23.15 9.07
C LEU A 68 -2.13 23.27 8.01
N GLU A 69 -1.14 24.14 8.23
CA GLU A 69 0.03 24.29 7.35
C GLU A 69 0.92 23.03 7.37
N GLU A 70 1.18 22.49 8.55
CA GLU A 70 1.96 21.26 8.71
C GLU A 70 1.22 20.06 8.13
N ALA A 71 -0.09 19.94 8.33
CA ALA A 71 -0.91 18.90 7.72
C ALA A 71 -0.87 19.00 6.19
N ARG A 72 -0.92 20.20 5.61
CA ARG A 72 -0.74 20.42 4.16
C ARG A 72 0.62 19.90 3.69
N MET A 73 1.69 20.27 4.36
CA MET A 73 3.05 19.79 4.05
C MET A 73 3.13 18.26 4.07
N ILE A 74 2.57 17.61 5.10
CA ILE A 74 2.54 16.14 5.23
C ILE A 74 1.79 15.51 4.05
N ILE A 75 0.62 16.04 3.70
CA ILE A 75 -0.23 15.53 2.61
C ILE A 75 0.49 15.69 1.26
N GLU A 76 1.06 16.86 0.98
CA GLU A 76 1.80 17.13 -0.25
C GLU A 76 3.02 16.23 -0.40
N LYS A 77 3.82 16.05 0.66
CA LYS A 77 4.96 15.13 0.68
C LYS A 77 4.52 13.67 0.49
N THR A 78 3.48 13.25 1.19
CA THR A 78 2.89 11.92 1.05
C THR A 78 2.51 11.66 -0.42
N LYS A 79 1.82 12.60 -1.04
CA LYS A 79 1.44 12.50 -2.44
C LYS A 79 2.64 12.56 -3.37
N GLY A 80 3.64 13.40 -3.08
CA GLY A 80 4.89 13.52 -3.84
C GLY A 80 5.68 12.21 -3.93
N HIS A 81 5.66 11.39 -2.87
CA HIS A 81 6.23 10.04 -2.88
C HIS A 81 5.34 8.99 -3.59
N GLY A 82 4.18 9.39 -4.12
CA GLY A 82 3.29 8.51 -4.86
C GLY A 82 2.34 7.69 -4.00
N PHE A 83 2.23 7.95 -2.70
CA PHE A 83 1.25 7.28 -1.84
C PHE A 83 -0.18 7.64 -2.24
N ALA A 84 -1.09 6.66 -2.11
CA ALA A 84 -2.50 6.80 -2.44
C ALA A 84 -3.35 7.18 -1.21
N PHE A 85 -2.89 6.82 -0.01
CA PHE A 85 -3.62 7.08 1.21
C PHE A 85 -2.73 7.35 2.43
N ALA A 86 -3.31 8.01 3.43
CA ALA A 86 -2.75 8.12 4.78
C ALA A 86 -3.71 7.48 5.81
N GLN A 87 -3.18 6.65 6.71
CA GLN A 87 -3.90 6.14 7.88
C GLN A 87 -3.86 7.19 8.98
N VAL A 88 -5.01 7.59 9.49
CA VAL A 88 -5.13 8.67 10.48
C VAL A 88 -6.11 8.29 11.58
N MET A 89 -5.77 8.53 12.83
CA MET A 89 -6.70 8.42 13.96
C MET A 89 -7.47 9.73 14.15
N LEU A 90 -8.78 9.66 14.10
CA LEU A 90 -9.66 10.82 14.19
C LEU A 90 -9.46 11.62 15.49
N LEU A 91 -9.24 10.91 16.60
CA LEU A 91 -9.04 11.52 17.93
C LEU A 91 -7.57 11.49 18.37
N GLY A 92 -6.65 11.17 17.45
CA GLY A 92 -5.22 11.01 17.71
C GLY A 92 -4.91 9.79 18.61
N VAL A 93 -3.63 9.58 18.90
CA VAL A 93 -3.18 8.49 19.77
C VAL A 93 -3.37 8.87 21.24
N GLY A 94 -3.92 7.95 22.05
CA GLY A 94 -4.14 8.14 23.49
C GLY A 94 -5.59 7.94 23.90
N ASP A 95 -6.09 8.73 24.85
CA ASP A 95 -7.41 8.54 25.46
C ASP A 95 -8.60 9.07 24.60
N GLY A 96 -8.32 9.84 23.56
CA GLY A 96 -9.34 10.40 22.65
C GLY A 96 -10.03 11.66 23.19
N THR A 97 -9.63 12.21 24.33
CA THR A 97 -10.23 13.43 24.91
C THR A 97 -9.32 14.64 24.87
N LYS A 98 -8.07 14.45 24.43
CA LYS A 98 -7.09 15.53 24.36
C LYS A 98 -7.48 16.55 23.29
N PRO A 99 -7.21 17.84 23.54
CA PRO A 99 -7.43 18.86 22.55
C PRO A 99 -6.47 18.70 21.35
N ASN A 100 -6.87 19.27 20.22
CA ASN A 100 -5.98 19.44 19.08
C ASN A 100 -4.98 20.58 19.31
N VAL A 101 -4.09 20.82 18.35
CA VAL A 101 -3.05 21.87 18.41
C VAL A 101 -3.63 23.29 18.63
N TYR A 102 -4.91 23.50 18.35
CA TYR A 102 -5.62 24.77 18.58
C TYR A 102 -6.38 24.80 19.91
N GLY A 103 -6.18 23.82 20.79
CA GLY A 103 -6.83 23.77 22.11
C GLY A 103 -8.27 23.26 22.09
N GLN A 104 -8.79 22.83 20.96
CA GLN A 104 -10.16 22.33 20.82
C GLN A 104 -10.22 20.85 21.19
N LYS A 105 -11.07 20.48 22.17
CA LYS A 105 -11.37 19.09 22.49
C LYS A 105 -12.37 18.50 21.48
N PRO A 106 -12.30 17.18 21.18
CA PRO A 106 -13.20 16.57 20.20
C PRO A 106 -14.66 16.52 20.65
N PHE A 107 -14.92 16.52 21.96
CA PHE A 107 -16.27 16.39 22.52
C PHE A 107 -16.52 17.39 23.64
N LEU A 108 -17.72 17.92 23.69
CA LEU A 108 -18.23 18.66 24.83
C LEU A 108 -18.48 17.67 25.99
N ASN A 109 -18.10 18.04 27.18
CA ASN A 109 -18.24 17.20 28.39
C ASN A 109 -17.63 15.79 28.27
N ASN A 110 -16.67 15.58 27.36
CA ASN A 110 -16.10 14.28 27.02
C ASN A 110 -17.18 13.24 26.61
N ASP A 111 -18.28 13.65 26.02
CA ASP A 111 -19.32 12.76 25.49
C ASP A 111 -19.26 12.67 23.96
N PRO A 112 -19.00 11.48 23.36
CA PRO A 112 -18.94 11.30 21.91
C PRO A 112 -20.28 11.60 21.21
N LEU A 113 -21.37 11.66 21.93
CA LEU A 113 -22.68 12.06 21.41
C LEU A 113 -22.88 13.58 21.37
N THR A 114 -21.91 14.35 21.87
CA THR A 114 -21.87 15.82 21.78
C THR A 114 -20.57 16.31 21.14
N PRO A 115 -20.37 16.06 19.83
CA PRO A 115 -19.16 16.47 19.13
C PRO A 115 -18.94 17.98 19.19
N ASN A 116 -17.68 18.42 19.33
CA ASN A 116 -17.32 19.82 19.34
C ASN A 116 -17.01 20.28 17.90
N GLU A 117 -17.88 21.09 17.33
CA GLU A 117 -17.75 21.59 15.97
C GLU A 117 -16.41 22.28 15.67
N ASP A 118 -15.81 22.97 16.63
CA ASP A 118 -14.53 23.65 16.40
C ASP A 118 -13.36 22.69 16.26
N TYR A 119 -13.41 21.50 16.89
CA TYR A 119 -12.47 20.41 16.63
C TYR A 119 -12.66 19.87 15.21
N PHE A 120 -13.89 19.58 14.82
CA PHE A 120 -14.20 18.96 13.55
C PHE A 120 -14.05 19.89 12.35
N LYS A 121 -14.16 21.21 12.50
CA LYS A 121 -13.78 22.17 11.44
C LYS A 121 -12.32 22.04 11.03
N HIS A 122 -11.41 21.77 11.99
CA HIS A 122 -10.02 21.51 11.67
C HIS A 122 -9.85 20.18 10.90
N VAL A 123 -10.54 19.14 11.34
CA VAL A 123 -10.55 17.84 10.63
C VAL A 123 -11.07 18.01 9.20
N ASP A 124 -12.17 18.75 9.00
CA ASP A 124 -12.75 19.06 7.68
C ASP A 124 -11.74 19.75 6.77
N ALA A 125 -11.01 20.75 7.32
CA ALA A 125 -10.01 21.46 6.54
C ALA A 125 -8.84 20.57 6.11
N VAL A 126 -8.38 19.65 6.97
CA VAL A 126 -7.33 18.68 6.62
C VAL A 126 -7.84 17.66 5.59
N VAL A 127 -9.06 17.17 5.75
CA VAL A 127 -9.70 16.25 4.77
C VAL A 127 -9.86 16.94 3.40
N GLN A 128 -10.22 18.22 3.38
CA GLN A 128 -10.31 19.00 2.15
C GLN A 128 -8.94 19.16 1.46
N ILE A 129 -7.86 19.41 2.22
CA ILE A 129 -6.51 19.46 1.68
C ILE A 129 -6.13 18.09 1.07
N ALA A 130 -6.47 16.99 1.73
CA ALA A 130 -6.23 15.64 1.20
C ALA A 130 -7.00 15.43 -0.12
N ARG A 131 -8.25 15.88 -0.20
CA ARG A 131 -9.08 15.84 -1.42
C ARG A 131 -8.45 16.62 -2.57
N GLU A 132 -7.99 17.85 -2.32
CA GLU A 132 -7.31 18.70 -3.30
C GLU A 132 -6.03 18.06 -3.86
N ASN A 133 -5.38 17.21 -3.06
CA ASN A 133 -4.18 16.47 -3.43
C ASN A 133 -4.46 15.05 -3.95
N ASN A 134 -5.72 14.66 -4.17
CA ASN A 134 -6.07 13.30 -4.57
C ASN A 134 -5.47 12.22 -3.62
N LEU A 135 -5.50 12.49 -2.31
CA LEU A 135 -5.06 11.57 -1.26
C LEU A 135 -6.28 11.06 -0.49
N VAL A 136 -6.37 9.75 -0.31
CA VAL A 136 -7.42 9.15 0.53
C VAL A 136 -7.01 9.21 1.99
N ILE A 137 -7.95 9.56 2.86
CA ILE A 137 -7.80 9.42 4.32
C ILE A 137 -8.44 8.09 4.74
N SER A 138 -7.60 7.16 5.19
CA SER A 138 -8.06 5.95 5.88
C SER A 138 -8.29 6.30 7.35
N MET A 139 -9.54 6.66 7.67
CA MET A 139 -9.92 7.29 8.93
C MET A 139 -10.26 6.25 10.00
N THR A 140 -9.51 6.25 11.10
CA THR A 140 -9.76 5.40 12.27
C THR A 140 -10.66 6.15 13.25
N ILE A 141 -11.85 5.60 13.50
CA ILE A 141 -12.91 6.22 14.31
C ILE A 141 -13.07 5.65 15.72
N PHE A 142 -12.36 4.55 16.03
CA PHE A 142 -12.34 3.90 17.32
C PHE A 142 -10.93 3.36 17.63
N HIS A 143 -10.60 3.27 18.93
CA HIS A 143 -9.39 2.62 19.42
C HIS A 143 -9.67 1.99 20.79
N GLN A 144 -8.97 0.91 21.13
CA GLN A 144 -9.15 0.22 22.43
C GLN A 144 -9.01 1.16 23.65
N ARG A 145 -8.19 2.20 23.55
CA ARG A 145 -8.04 3.21 24.61
C ARG A 145 -9.24 4.14 24.75
N TRP A 146 -10.14 4.16 23.76
CA TRP A 146 -11.36 4.97 23.77
C TRP A 146 -12.60 4.17 24.20
N ARG A 147 -12.46 2.89 24.54
CA ARG A 147 -13.59 2.00 24.88
C ARG A 147 -14.46 2.45 26.04
N ASN A 148 -13.90 3.25 26.97
CA ASN A 148 -14.65 3.85 28.07
C ASN A 148 -15.34 5.18 27.67
N LEU A 149 -14.91 5.77 26.56
CA LEU A 149 -15.47 6.99 25.97
C LEU A 149 -16.53 6.59 24.92
N ILE A 150 -16.18 5.76 23.96
CA ILE A 150 -17.05 5.23 22.92
C ILE A 150 -17.41 3.81 23.33
N THR A 151 -18.39 3.69 24.22
CA THR A 151 -18.91 2.39 24.68
C THR A 151 -19.73 1.71 23.56
N ARG A 152 -20.03 0.43 23.72
CA ARG A 152 -20.89 -0.30 22.77
C ARG A 152 -22.22 0.41 22.51
N GLU A 153 -22.85 0.95 23.54
CA GLU A 153 -24.12 1.64 23.47
C GLU A 153 -24.05 2.96 22.69
N LYS A 154 -22.88 3.62 22.70
CA LYS A 154 -22.61 4.88 21.99
C LYS A 154 -22.02 4.66 20.58
N ALA A 155 -21.41 3.52 20.32
CA ALA A 155 -20.62 3.26 19.11
C ALA A 155 -21.42 3.49 17.82
N ARG A 156 -22.66 3.01 17.75
CA ARG A 156 -23.51 3.15 16.55
C ARG A 156 -23.88 4.61 16.28
N ALA A 157 -24.33 5.32 17.32
CA ALA A 157 -24.70 6.73 17.18
C ALA A 157 -23.47 7.61 16.82
N TRP A 158 -22.32 7.33 17.44
CA TRP A 158 -21.05 7.98 17.09
C TRP A 158 -20.64 7.73 15.65
N ALA A 159 -20.62 6.48 15.20
CA ALA A 159 -20.27 6.11 13.84
C ALA A 159 -21.24 6.69 12.80
N LYS A 160 -22.55 6.69 13.11
CA LYS A 160 -23.57 7.32 12.26
C LYS A 160 -23.32 8.82 12.10
N TRP A 161 -23.03 9.52 13.20
CA TRP A 161 -22.76 10.95 13.16
C TRP A 161 -21.55 11.28 12.28
N ILE A 162 -20.42 10.57 12.46
CA ILE A 162 -19.21 10.85 11.70
C ILE A 162 -19.35 10.48 10.22
N ALA A 163 -20.04 9.38 9.92
CA ALA A 163 -20.31 8.98 8.53
C ALA A 163 -21.23 9.97 7.83
N HIS A 164 -22.26 10.45 8.50
CA HIS A 164 -23.15 11.49 7.96
C HIS A 164 -22.41 12.81 7.68
N ARG A 165 -21.45 13.20 8.56
CA ARG A 165 -20.62 14.40 8.34
C ARG A 165 -19.83 14.32 7.05
N TYR A 166 -19.35 13.14 6.67
CA TYR A 166 -18.48 12.94 5.51
C TYR A 166 -19.15 12.17 4.36
N GLN A 167 -20.47 12.01 4.37
CA GLN A 167 -21.21 11.22 3.38
C GLN A 167 -20.96 11.65 1.93
N ASP A 168 -20.69 12.94 1.70
CA ASP A 168 -20.45 13.52 0.36
C ASP A 168 -18.93 13.79 0.10
N VAL A 169 -18.05 13.27 0.93
CA VAL A 169 -16.60 13.48 0.84
C VAL A 169 -15.93 12.22 0.31
N PRO A 170 -15.60 12.13 -1.00
CA PRO A 170 -15.33 10.86 -1.65
C PRO A 170 -13.97 10.25 -1.32
N ASN A 171 -13.02 11.01 -0.78
CA ASN A 171 -11.64 10.55 -0.50
C ASN A 171 -11.46 9.99 0.92
N ILE A 172 -12.46 9.26 1.42
CA ILE A 172 -12.41 8.59 2.73
C ILE A 172 -12.56 7.08 2.56
N VAL A 173 -11.88 6.35 3.43
CA VAL A 173 -12.08 4.93 3.70
C VAL A 173 -12.21 4.78 5.22
N TRP A 174 -13.25 4.09 5.68
CA TRP A 174 -13.44 3.84 7.10
C TRP A 174 -12.59 2.67 7.57
N SER A 175 -11.54 2.96 8.35
CA SER A 175 -10.76 1.96 9.06
C SER A 175 -11.17 2.00 10.53
N MET A 176 -12.22 1.26 10.90
CA MET A 176 -12.95 1.45 12.16
C MET A 176 -12.05 1.45 13.39
N THR A 177 -11.12 0.52 13.49
CA THR A 177 -10.21 0.41 14.65
C THR A 177 -8.91 -0.27 14.27
N PRO A 178 -7.76 0.15 14.79
CA PRO A 178 -6.55 -0.66 14.86
C PRO A 178 -6.62 -1.60 16.08
N GLU A 179 -5.81 -2.66 16.09
CA GLU A 179 -5.60 -3.55 17.25
C GLU A 179 -6.90 -4.16 17.82
N ALA A 180 -7.84 -4.52 16.91
CA ALA A 180 -9.10 -5.12 17.32
C ALA A 180 -8.89 -6.56 17.85
N LYS A 181 -9.31 -6.79 19.09
CA LYS A 181 -9.37 -8.11 19.73
C LYS A 181 -10.74 -8.75 19.59
N ALA A 182 -10.84 -10.02 19.88
CA ALA A 182 -12.10 -10.76 19.79
C ALA A 182 -13.23 -10.16 20.66
N ASP A 183 -12.90 -9.62 21.81
CA ASP A 183 -13.85 -8.96 22.71
C ASP A 183 -14.38 -7.61 22.17
N PHE A 184 -13.72 -7.04 21.14
CA PHE A 184 -14.21 -5.83 20.47
C PHE A 184 -15.22 -6.12 19.34
N ALA A 185 -15.41 -7.37 18.93
CA ALA A 185 -16.33 -7.70 17.84
C ALA A 185 -17.74 -7.08 18.01
N PRO A 186 -18.35 -7.06 19.21
CA PRO A 186 -19.64 -6.40 19.39
C PRO A 186 -19.63 -4.90 19.13
N VAL A 187 -18.58 -4.19 19.56
CA VAL A 187 -18.41 -2.76 19.30
C VAL A 187 -18.16 -2.50 17.82
N VAL A 188 -17.32 -3.31 17.19
CA VAL A 188 -16.98 -3.18 15.74
C VAL A 188 -18.24 -3.35 14.90
N ARG A 189 -19.15 -4.28 15.23
CA ARG A 189 -20.42 -4.44 14.54
C ARG A 189 -21.35 -3.23 14.70
N GLU A 190 -21.41 -2.61 15.88
CA GLU A 190 -22.17 -1.39 16.09
C GLU A 190 -21.58 -0.19 15.32
N LEU A 191 -20.23 -0.08 15.26
CA LEU A 191 -19.56 0.92 14.44
C LEU A 191 -19.91 0.73 12.96
N ALA A 192 -19.80 -0.49 12.42
CA ALA A 192 -20.14 -0.79 11.04
C ALA A 192 -21.59 -0.47 10.69
N ALA A 193 -22.54 -0.83 11.58
CA ALA A 193 -23.94 -0.50 11.41
C ALA A 193 -24.16 1.02 11.39
N GLY A 194 -23.50 1.74 12.29
CA GLY A 194 -23.57 3.22 12.33
C GLY A 194 -23.00 3.89 11.09
N LEU A 195 -21.85 3.42 10.59
CA LEU A 195 -21.26 3.93 9.34
C LEU A 195 -22.24 3.76 8.18
N HIS A 196 -22.80 2.56 8.01
CA HIS A 196 -23.75 2.29 6.94
C HIS A 196 -25.02 3.15 7.05
N GLU A 197 -25.53 3.39 8.26
CA GLU A 197 -26.66 4.28 8.48
C GLU A 197 -26.35 5.76 8.21
N GLY A 198 -25.11 6.16 8.36
CA GLY A 198 -24.67 7.55 8.19
C GLY A 198 -24.40 7.94 6.76
N ASP A 199 -23.78 7.06 5.96
CA ASP A 199 -23.38 7.34 4.57
C ASP A 199 -24.03 6.44 3.51
N GLY A 200 -24.93 5.53 3.93
CA GLY A 200 -25.62 4.64 3.01
C GLY A 200 -24.72 3.59 2.35
N GLY A 201 -23.51 3.34 2.89
CA GLY A 201 -22.52 2.43 2.31
C GLY A 201 -21.76 3.03 1.14
N TYR A 202 -21.61 4.35 1.11
CA TYR A 202 -20.90 5.07 0.06
C TYR A 202 -19.38 4.83 0.10
N HIS A 203 -18.81 4.65 1.29
CA HIS A 203 -17.38 4.44 1.48
C HIS A 203 -17.05 2.98 1.82
N LEU A 204 -15.86 2.53 1.42
CA LEU A 204 -15.33 1.25 1.85
C LEU A 204 -15.07 1.23 3.35
N VAL A 205 -15.37 0.08 3.97
CA VAL A 205 -15.24 -0.15 5.42
C VAL A 205 -14.27 -1.30 5.69
N THR A 206 -13.36 -1.07 6.62
CA THR A 206 -12.44 -2.09 7.14
C THR A 206 -12.18 -1.90 8.63
N PHE A 207 -11.45 -2.82 9.20
CA PHE A 207 -10.82 -2.72 10.52
C PHE A 207 -9.47 -3.43 10.49
N LYS A 208 -8.64 -3.19 11.48
CA LYS A 208 -7.35 -3.84 11.63
C LYS A 208 -7.33 -4.65 12.92
N PRO A 209 -7.15 -5.99 12.89
CA PRO A 209 -7.03 -6.81 14.09
C PRO A 209 -5.72 -6.54 14.84
N ASP A 210 -5.54 -7.13 16.02
CA ASP A 210 -4.29 -7.14 16.77
C ASP A 210 -3.10 -7.53 15.88
N PRO A 211 -1.88 -7.07 16.20
CA PRO A 211 -0.69 -7.50 15.48
C PRO A 211 -0.45 -9.01 15.58
N ALA A 212 0.34 -9.53 14.65
CA ALA A 212 0.73 -10.94 14.63
C ALA A 212 1.29 -11.43 15.99
N PRO A 213 1.05 -12.69 16.40
CA PRO A 213 0.14 -13.62 15.75
C PRO A 213 -1.33 -13.37 16.14
N HIS A 214 -2.22 -13.30 15.15
CA HIS A 214 -3.68 -13.24 15.40
C HIS A 214 -4.40 -14.26 14.51
N PRO A 215 -5.65 -14.65 14.83
CA PRO A 215 -6.41 -15.57 14.00
C PRO A 215 -6.64 -15.00 12.61
N VAL A 216 -6.28 -15.75 11.58
CA VAL A 216 -6.61 -15.43 10.19
C VAL A 216 -8.13 -15.47 10.02
N GLY A 217 -8.67 -14.54 9.25
CA GLY A 217 -10.10 -14.49 8.97
C GLY A 217 -10.97 -13.95 10.11
N PHE A 218 -10.38 -13.28 11.10
CA PHE A 218 -11.18 -12.63 12.15
C PHE A 218 -12.16 -11.63 11.55
N LEU A 219 -13.45 -11.85 11.75
CA LEU A 219 -14.57 -11.10 11.16
C LEU A 219 -14.59 -11.09 9.61
N HIS A 220 -13.83 -11.95 8.94
CA HIS A 220 -13.74 -11.97 7.48
C HIS A 220 -15.08 -12.19 6.78
N ALA A 221 -15.97 -13.01 7.36
CA ALA A 221 -17.29 -13.31 6.80
C ALA A 221 -18.33 -12.20 6.99
N GLU A 222 -17.99 -11.13 7.72
CA GLU A 222 -18.92 -10.03 7.94
C GLU A 222 -19.23 -9.32 6.61
N PRO A 223 -20.51 -9.05 6.29
CA PRO A 223 -20.90 -8.49 5.00
C PRO A 223 -20.47 -7.03 4.81
N TRP A 224 -20.26 -6.30 5.90
CA TRP A 224 -19.80 -4.91 5.90
C TRP A 224 -18.30 -4.77 5.69
N LEU A 225 -17.51 -5.85 5.80
CA LEU A 225 -16.07 -5.80 5.60
C LEU A 225 -15.75 -5.85 4.10
N ASP A 226 -15.27 -4.76 3.53
CA ASP A 226 -14.94 -4.67 2.11
C ASP A 226 -13.58 -5.27 1.77
N PHE A 227 -12.59 -5.11 2.65
CA PHE A 227 -11.24 -5.63 2.50
C PHE A 227 -10.59 -5.96 3.84
N SER A 228 -9.68 -6.94 3.83
CA SER A 228 -8.93 -7.37 5.02
C SER A 228 -7.71 -6.48 5.23
N VAL A 229 -7.49 -6.05 6.46
CA VAL A 229 -6.26 -5.36 6.87
C VAL A 229 -5.58 -6.18 7.95
N MET A 230 -4.27 -6.29 7.90
CA MET A 230 -3.46 -6.97 8.90
C MET A 230 -2.27 -6.14 9.31
N GLN A 231 -1.62 -6.53 10.41
CA GLN A 231 -0.40 -5.90 10.90
C GLN A 231 0.52 -6.94 11.51
N THR A 232 1.82 -6.77 11.30
CA THR A 232 2.82 -7.69 11.82
C THR A 232 3.86 -7.02 12.71
N TRP A 233 3.88 -5.68 12.74
CA TRP A 233 4.89 -4.91 13.48
C TRP A 233 6.30 -5.46 13.17
N LYS A 234 7.03 -5.96 14.19
CA LYS A 234 8.41 -6.46 14.05
C LYS A 234 8.54 -7.85 13.41
N TRP A 235 7.46 -8.61 13.30
CA TRP A 235 7.49 -9.98 12.79
C TRP A 235 7.37 -10.02 11.27
N VAL A 236 8.45 -9.61 10.57
CA VAL A 236 8.50 -9.58 9.10
C VAL A 236 8.28 -10.96 8.48
N GLU A 237 8.69 -12.02 9.19
CA GLU A 237 8.49 -13.43 8.80
C GLU A 237 7.02 -13.85 8.79
N GLN A 238 6.15 -13.11 9.46
CA GLN A 238 4.71 -13.38 9.49
C GLN A 238 3.97 -12.77 8.29
N ILE A 239 4.57 -11.84 7.54
CA ILE A 239 3.88 -11.16 6.44
C ILE A 239 3.42 -12.18 5.39
N TYR A 240 4.34 -12.99 4.87
CA TYR A 240 4.01 -13.93 3.79
C TYR A 240 2.94 -14.97 4.19
N PRO A 241 3.10 -15.72 5.31
CA PRO A 241 2.10 -16.72 5.68
C PRO A 241 0.74 -16.11 6.04
N MET A 242 0.70 -14.95 6.70
CA MET A 242 -0.57 -14.30 7.05
C MET A 242 -1.27 -13.74 5.80
N VAL A 243 -0.54 -13.05 4.93
CA VAL A 243 -1.10 -12.50 3.69
C VAL A 243 -1.65 -13.61 2.81
N THR A 244 -0.89 -14.68 2.56
CA THR A 244 -1.34 -15.79 1.71
C THR A 244 -2.53 -16.53 2.31
N ALA A 245 -2.60 -16.65 3.62
CA ALA A 245 -3.75 -17.23 4.30
C ALA A 245 -5.01 -16.35 4.13
N GLU A 246 -4.94 -15.04 4.39
CA GLU A 246 -6.05 -14.10 4.17
C GLU A 246 -6.45 -14.03 2.68
N TYR A 247 -5.48 -14.01 1.78
CA TYR A 247 -5.71 -13.99 0.34
C TYR A 247 -6.51 -15.20 -0.15
N SER A 248 -6.40 -16.33 0.54
CA SER A 248 -7.06 -17.59 0.18
C SER A 248 -8.47 -17.74 0.77
N LEU A 249 -8.91 -16.83 1.64
CA LEU A 249 -10.23 -16.90 2.28
C LEU A 249 -11.38 -16.63 1.30
N THR A 250 -12.55 -17.15 1.66
CA THR A 250 -13.82 -16.89 0.95
C THR A 250 -14.81 -16.24 1.93
N PRO A 251 -15.55 -15.19 1.50
CA PRO A 251 -15.53 -14.54 0.18
C PRO A 251 -14.19 -13.84 -0.10
N LEU A 252 -13.80 -13.76 -1.38
CA LEU A 252 -12.56 -13.09 -1.76
C LEU A 252 -12.63 -11.61 -1.37
N LYS A 253 -11.53 -11.07 -0.84
CA LYS A 253 -11.40 -9.65 -0.48
C LYS A 253 -9.98 -9.19 -0.81
N PRO A 254 -9.77 -7.91 -1.17
CA PRO A 254 -8.43 -7.34 -1.20
C PRO A 254 -7.79 -7.46 0.19
N VAL A 255 -6.48 -7.65 0.22
CA VAL A 255 -5.70 -7.74 1.47
C VAL A 255 -4.74 -6.56 1.55
N VAL A 256 -4.63 -5.95 2.71
CA VAL A 256 -3.72 -4.83 2.97
C VAL A 256 -2.86 -5.15 4.18
N MET A 257 -1.55 -5.15 4.00
CA MET A 257 -0.58 -5.13 5.09
C MET A 257 -0.50 -3.68 5.62
N GLY A 258 -1.36 -3.39 6.61
CA GLY A 258 -1.63 -2.02 7.06
C GLY A 258 -0.60 -1.48 8.05
N GLU A 259 0.22 -2.36 8.68
CA GLU A 259 1.23 -1.89 9.62
C GLU A 259 2.34 -2.92 9.85
N GLY A 260 3.52 -2.65 9.32
CA GLY A 260 4.77 -3.32 9.67
C GLY A 260 5.56 -2.57 10.74
N ALA A 261 6.84 -2.89 10.90
CA ALA A 261 7.75 -2.09 11.70
C ALA A 261 8.00 -0.74 11.01
N TYR A 262 7.92 0.33 11.77
CA TYR A 262 8.13 1.69 11.27
C TYR A 262 9.61 2.00 11.10
N GLU A 263 9.97 2.64 9.99
CA GLU A 263 11.34 3.10 9.75
C GLU A 263 11.83 3.94 10.94
N GLN A 264 13.04 3.66 11.40
CA GLN A 264 13.67 4.22 12.61
C GLN A 264 12.91 3.97 13.92
N GLY A 265 11.99 3.01 13.96
CA GLY A 265 11.31 2.62 15.21
C GLY A 265 12.26 1.89 16.16
N SER A 266 12.38 2.41 17.38
CA SER A 266 13.25 1.82 18.43
C SER A 266 12.55 0.77 19.29
N GLU A 267 11.21 0.74 19.27
CA GLU A 267 10.38 -0.15 20.08
C GLU A 267 10.44 -1.62 19.65
N TYR A 268 10.99 -1.89 18.48
CA TYR A 268 11.04 -3.26 17.93
C TYR A 268 12.24 -4.06 18.43
N GLY A 269 13.22 -3.41 19.09
CA GLY A 269 14.44 -4.04 19.61
C GLY A 269 15.55 -4.26 18.56
N PHE A 270 15.38 -3.68 17.39
CA PHE A 270 16.38 -3.61 16.30
C PHE A 270 16.15 -2.34 15.47
N GLU A 271 17.12 -1.97 14.66
CA GLU A 271 17.00 -0.84 13.74
C GLU A 271 16.16 -1.21 12.50
N VAL A 272 15.09 -0.47 12.27
CA VAL A 272 14.27 -0.60 11.07
C VAL A 272 14.88 0.27 9.97
N THR A 273 15.73 -0.34 9.15
CA THR A 273 16.44 0.30 8.04
C THR A 273 15.55 0.40 6.78
N PRO A 274 15.94 1.19 5.76
CA PRO A 274 15.26 1.19 4.46
C PRO A 274 15.19 -0.18 3.79
N LEU A 275 16.19 -1.05 3.97
CA LEU A 275 16.14 -2.46 3.52
C LEU A 275 14.99 -3.22 4.18
N TRP A 276 14.79 -3.02 5.49
CA TRP A 276 13.69 -3.66 6.21
C TRP A 276 12.33 -3.18 5.69
N VAL A 277 12.21 -1.88 5.41
CA VAL A 277 10.99 -1.28 4.81
C VAL A 277 10.71 -1.91 3.45
N ARG A 278 11.71 -2.04 2.57
CA ARG A 278 11.56 -2.68 1.26
C ARG A 278 11.12 -4.15 1.38
N ARG A 279 11.75 -4.92 2.29
CA ARG A 279 11.37 -6.31 2.56
C ARG A 279 9.89 -6.42 2.91
N GLN A 280 9.41 -5.63 3.87
CA GLN A 280 8.01 -5.64 4.27
C GLN A 280 7.07 -5.38 3.07
N ALA A 281 7.38 -4.40 2.25
CA ALA A 281 6.55 -4.02 1.12
C ALA A 281 6.57 -5.08 -0.01
N TYR A 282 7.75 -5.55 -0.43
CA TYR A 282 7.82 -6.59 -1.45
C TYR A 282 7.20 -7.92 -0.99
N TYR A 283 7.37 -8.29 0.30
CA TYR A 283 6.71 -9.47 0.84
C TYR A 283 5.20 -9.35 0.81
N SER A 284 4.67 -8.16 1.11
CA SER A 284 3.23 -7.88 1.03
C SER A 284 2.71 -8.03 -0.40
N TYR A 285 3.30 -7.29 -1.35
CA TYR A 285 2.82 -7.29 -2.74
C TYR A 285 2.97 -8.64 -3.43
N LEU A 286 4.12 -9.32 -3.26
CA LEU A 286 4.33 -10.62 -3.90
C LEU A 286 3.56 -11.77 -3.22
N ALA A 287 3.04 -11.56 -2.02
CA ALA A 287 2.08 -12.45 -1.37
C ALA A 287 0.61 -12.14 -1.74
N GLY A 288 0.35 -11.06 -2.49
CA GLY A 288 -0.98 -10.66 -2.95
C GLY A 288 -1.68 -9.59 -2.12
N ALA A 289 -0.96 -8.90 -1.23
CA ALA A 289 -1.49 -7.77 -0.47
C ALA A 289 -0.96 -6.43 -0.99
N HIS A 290 -1.70 -5.38 -0.67
CA HIS A 290 -1.23 -4.00 -0.70
C HIS A 290 -0.44 -3.66 0.57
N HIS A 291 0.16 -2.46 0.66
CA HIS A 291 1.05 -2.13 1.77
C HIS A 291 0.85 -0.70 2.29
N ALA A 292 1.07 -0.51 3.60
CA ALA A 292 1.19 0.79 4.24
C ALA A 292 2.52 0.92 4.97
N TYR A 293 3.21 2.00 4.69
CA TYR A 293 4.47 2.42 5.28
C TYR A 293 4.25 3.19 6.58
N GLY A 294 5.24 3.23 7.45
CA GLY A 294 5.28 4.11 8.61
C GLY A 294 6.70 4.57 8.93
N HIS A 295 6.81 5.77 9.46
CA HIS A 295 8.06 6.29 10.02
C HIS A 295 7.84 6.71 11.48
N ASN A 296 8.72 6.29 12.36
CA ASN A 296 8.59 6.52 13.81
C ASN A 296 8.41 7.99 14.17
N ASP A 297 9.23 8.86 13.61
CA ASP A 297 9.28 10.27 14.02
C ASP A 297 8.07 11.07 13.53
N SER A 298 7.54 10.74 12.31
CA SER A 298 6.40 11.48 11.78
C SER A 298 5.12 11.19 12.56
N TRP A 299 4.79 9.94 12.85
CA TRP A 299 3.55 9.65 13.58
C TRP A 299 3.61 10.04 15.07
N ARG A 300 4.82 10.05 15.68
CA ARG A 300 5.03 10.45 17.07
C ARG A 300 5.21 11.97 17.25
N VAL A 301 5.30 12.72 16.14
CA VAL A 301 5.54 14.16 16.15
C VAL A 301 6.84 14.52 16.88
N LEU A 302 7.90 13.74 16.63
CA LEU A 302 9.22 14.01 17.20
C LEU A 302 9.87 15.22 16.50
N PRO A 303 10.90 15.87 17.10
CA PRO A 303 11.52 17.06 16.50
C PRO A 303 12.01 16.89 15.06
N THR A 304 12.31 15.67 14.65
CA THR A 304 12.80 15.27 13.32
C THR A 304 11.69 14.88 12.34
N TRP A 305 10.41 15.08 12.69
CA TRP A 305 9.28 14.62 11.88
C TRP A 305 9.27 15.18 10.44
N LYS A 306 9.76 16.41 10.23
CA LYS A 306 9.83 17.01 8.88
C LYS A 306 10.82 16.27 7.98
N GLN A 307 11.99 15.92 8.52
CA GLN A 307 12.99 15.12 7.82
C GLN A 307 12.48 13.70 7.54
N ALA A 308 11.70 13.14 8.46
CA ALA A 308 11.09 11.83 8.34
C ALA A 308 10.13 11.69 7.13
N LEU A 309 9.55 12.81 6.66
CA LEU A 309 8.68 12.79 5.49
C LEU A 309 9.42 12.42 4.18
N ASP A 310 10.72 12.72 4.11
CA ASP A 310 11.60 12.40 2.97
C ASP A 310 12.59 11.27 3.28
N ALA A 311 12.26 10.41 4.26
CA ALA A 311 13.10 9.28 4.62
C ALA A 311 13.33 8.32 3.44
N PRO A 312 14.48 7.63 3.39
CA PRO A 312 14.81 6.73 2.29
C PRO A 312 13.76 5.65 2.03
N GLY A 313 13.14 5.10 3.09
CA GLY A 313 12.07 4.10 2.94
C GLY A 313 10.87 4.64 2.17
N ALA A 314 10.42 5.86 2.46
CA ALA A 314 9.31 6.50 1.73
C ALA A 314 9.65 6.65 0.24
N THR A 315 10.84 7.16 -0.07
CA THR A 315 11.32 7.34 -1.46
C THR A 315 11.40 6.00 -2.19
N GLN A 316 11.95 4.97 -1.55
CA GLN A 316 12.11 3.64 -2.17
C GLN A 316 10.80 2.91 -2.38
N LEU A 317 9.77 3.18 -1.59
CA LEU A 317 8.41 2.67 -1.85
C LEU A 317 7.75 3.39 -3.04
N GLY A 318 8.05 4.65 -3.29
CA GLY A 318 7.69 5.33 -4.54
C GLY A 318 8.32 4.66 -5.76
N ILE A 319 9.59 4.21 -5.65
CA ILE A 319 10.29 3.43 -6.66
C ILE A 319 9.59 2.07 -6.86
N LEU A 320 9.30 1.35 -5.78
CA LEU A 320 8.54 0.09 -5.84
C LEU A 320 7.24 0.29 -6.63
N LYS A 321 6.45 1.30 -6.30
CA LYS A 321 5.22 1.61 -7.04
C LYS A 321 5.47 1.78 -8.52
N LYS A 322 6.47 2.59 -8.91
CA LYS A 322 6.82 2.78 -10.32
C LYS A 322 7.16 1.46 -11.00
N VAL A 323 7.98 0.62 -10.35
CA VAL A 323 8.33 -0.70 -10.89
C VAL A 323 7.09 -1.54 -11.17
N PHE A 324 6.09 -1.54 -10.28
CA PHE A 324 4.84 -2.27 -10.53
C PHE A 324 4.03 -1.64 -11.67
N LEU A 325 3.87 -0.30 -11.67
CA LEU A 325 3.10 0.41 -12.70
C LEU A 325 3.69 0.27 -14.10
N ASP A 326 4.99 0.02 -14.23
CA ASP A 326 5.66 -0.28 -15.49
C ASP A 326 5.31 -1.68 -16.03
N ARG A 327 4.58 -2.52 -15.30
CA ARG A 327 4.13 -3.86 -15.73
C ARG A 327 2.75 -3.78 -16.34
N GLU A 328 2.60 -4.39 -17.51
CA GLU A 328 1.30 -4.50 -18.15
C GLU A 328 0.30 -5.19 -17.23
N GLU A 329 -0.86 -4.57 -17.00
CA GLU A 329 -1.92 -5.10 -16.13
C GLU A 329 -1.40 -5.61 -14.76
N TRP A 330 -0.53 -4.83 -14.12
CA TRP A 330 0.08 -5.14 -12.81
C TRP A 330 -0.94 -5.62 -11.75
N TRP A 331 -2.19 -5.19 -11.85
CA TRP A 331 -3.28 -5.55 -10.94
C TRP A 331 -3.75 -7.00 -11.05
N TYR A 332 -3.33 -7.72 -12.07
CA TYR A 332 -3.55 -9.16 -12.22
C TYR A 332 -2.38 -9.99 -11.70
N LEU A 333 -1.62 -9.45 -10.75
CA LEU A 333 -0.60 -10.20 -10.03
C LEU A 333 -1.21 -11.38 -9.28
N VAL A 334 -0.58 -12.55 -9.40
CA VAL A 334 -0.91 -13.77 -8.66
C VAL A 334 0.35 -14.24 -7.94
N PRO A 335 0.31 -14.41 -6.61
CA PRO A 335 1.40 -15.04 -5.86
C PRO A 335 1.64 -16.45 -6.37
N ASP A 336 2.88 -16.77 -6.74
CA ASP A 336 3.19 -18.12 -7.29
C ASP A 336 4.64 -18.51 -6.98
N GLN A 337 4.84 -19.23 -5.86
CA GLN A 337 6.17 -19.75 -5.48
C GLN A 337 6.63 -20.91 -6.37
N SER A 338 5.73 -21.54 -7.13
CA SER A 338 6.09 -22.58 -8.09
C SER A 338 6.82 -22.04 -9.33
N VAL A 339 7.02 -20.73 -9.41
CA VAL A 339 7.94 -20.07 -10.34
C VAL A 339 9.39 -20.49 -10.08
N PHE A 340 9.76 -20.67 -8.82
CA PHE A 340 11.09 -21.17 -8.47
C PHE A 340 11.22 -22.67 -8.74
N ALA A 341 12.19 -23.06 -9.55
CA ALA A 341 12.68 -24.44 -9.63
C ALA A 341 13.60 -24.75 -8.46
N SER A 342 14.37 -23.75 -7.98
CA SER A 342 15.19 -23.83 -6.79
C SER A 342 15.44 -22.44 -6.19
N GLY A 343 15.78 -22.34 -4.90
CA GLY A 343 16.18 -21.11 -4.24
C GLY A 343 15.04 -20.22 -3.78
N GLY A 344 13.76 -20.59 -4.00
CA GLY A 344 12.61 -19.95 -3.35
C GLY A 344 12.62 -20.19 -1.85
N ASN A 345 12.25 -19.18 -1.06
CA ASN A 345 12.18 -19.29 0.40
C ASN A 345 11.04 -18.46 0.99
N THR A 346 10.13 -19.12 1.69
CA THR A 346 8.98 -18.49 2.36
C THR A 346 9.07 -18.50 3.89
N ASN A 347 10.22 -18.94 4.44
CA ASN A 347 10.42 -19.10 5.88
C ASN A 347 11.51 -18.18 6.42
N GLY A 348 11.31 -17.69 7.65
CA GLY A 348 12.25 -16.80 8.33
C GLY A 348 12.13 -15.34 7.86
N GLN A 349 13.15 -14.54 8.18
CA GLN A 349 13.12 -13.09 7.93
C GLN A 349 13.66 -12.68 6.55
N VAL A 350 14.39 -13.58 5.88
CA VAL A 350 14.99 -13.35 4.56
C VAL A 350 14.28 -14.25 3.56
N LEU A 351 13.28 -13.71 2.87
CA LEU A 351 12.44 -14.46 1.94
C LEU A 351 12.89 -14.25 0.50
N ASN A 352 12.69 -15.28 -0.33
CA ASN A 352 12.82 -15.21 -1.77
C ASN A 352 11.44 -15.52 -2.37
N LEU A 353 10.74 -14.49 -2.81
CA LEU A 353 9.34 -14.58 -3.20
C LEU A 353 9.14 -14.34 -4.69
N ALA A 354 8.12 -14.99 -5.25
CA ALA A 354 7.72 -14.82 -6.63
C ALA A 354 6.22 -14.56 -6.78
N ALA A 355 5.91 -13.75 -7.77
CA ALA A 355 4.57 -13.56 -8.29
C ALA A 355 4.62 -13.48 -9.83
N ARG A 356 3.51 -13.71 -10.47
CA ARG A 356 3.38 -13.59 -11.93
C ARG A 356 2.07 -12.93 -12.32
N HIS A 357 1.98 -12.51 -13.57
CA HIS A 357 0.70 -12.15 -14.17
C HIS A 357 -0.20 -13.38 -14.30
N LYS A 358 -1.52 -13.22 -14.07
CA LYS A 358 -2.50 -14.34 -14.20
C LYS A 358 -2.38 -15.04 -15.55
N ASP A 359 -2.18 -14.29 -16.64
CA ASP A 359 -2.08 -14.78 -18.01
C ASP A 359 -0.63 -14.95 -18.50
N ARG A 360 0.33 -15.10 -17.57
CA ARG A 360 1.74 -15.41 -17.86
C ARG A 360 2.49 -14.36 -18.68
N ARG A 361 2.10 -13.07 -18.60
CA ARG A 361 2.75 -11.99 -19.36
C ARG A 361 4.05 -11.55 -18.75
N TRP A 362 4.23 -11.73 -17.43
CA TRP A 362 5.46 -11.42 -16.72
C TRP A 362 5.60 -12.24 -15.44
N ILE A 363 6.84 -12.36 -14.99
CA ILE A 363 7.22 -12.89 -13.68
C ILE A 363 8.04 -11.82 -12.95
N MET A 364 7.83 -11.71 -11.66
CA MET A 364 8.60 -10.88 -10.75
C MET A 364 9.05 -11.70 -9.56
N THR A 365 10.36 -11.67 -9.25
CA THR A 365 10.90 -12.33 -8.05
C THR A 365 11.72 -11.33 -7.22
N TYR A 366 11.47 -11.30 -5.93
CA TYR A 366 12.23 -10.49 -4.97
C TYR A 366 13.13 -11.38 -4.12
N LEU A 367 14.41 -11.08 -4.13
CA LEU A 367 15.48 -11.75 -3.37
C LEU A 367 15.92 -10.78 -2.27
N ALA A 368 15.60 -11.11 -1.02
CA ALA A 368 15.86 -10.23 0.11
C ALA A 368 17.33 -10.19 0.55
N SER A 369 18.21 -10.96 -0.11
CA SER A 369 19.65 -10.96 0.09
C SER A 369 20.35 -11.57 -1.13
N LYS A 370 21.67 -11.62 -1.10
CA LYS A 370 22.45 -12.35 -2.13
C LYS A 370 21.97 -13.81 -2.22
N ALA A 371 21.60 -14.24 -3.44
CA ALA A 371 21.07 -15.57 -3.69
C ALA A 371 21.43 -16.06 -5.09
N SER A 372 21.51 -17.41 -5.24
CA SER A 372 21.46 -18.10 -6.51
C SER A 372 20.21 -18.98 -6.54
N PHE A 373 19.48 -18.98 -7.64
CA PHE A 373 18.20 -19.63 -7.76
C PHE A 373 17.90 -19.98 -9.22
N SER A 374 16.88 -20.78 -9.45
CA SER A 374 16.43 -21.15 -10.79
C SER A 374 14.93 -20.94 -10.97
N ILE A 375 14.52 -20.56 -12.18
CA ILE A 375 13.13 -20.22 -12.54
C ILE A 375 12.62 -21.19 -13.59
N HIS A 376 11.40 -21.66 -13.42
CA HIS A 376 10.62 -22.34 -14.43
C HIS A 376 10.13 -21.35 -15.49
N MET A 377 10.81 -21.31 -16.65
CA MET A 377 10.50 -20.37 -17.73
C MET A 377 9.16 -20.64 -18.43
N ASP A 378 8.66 -21.86 -18.36
CA ASP A 378 7.34 -22.30 -18.86
C ASP A 378 6.16 -21.72 -18.05
N LYS A 379 6.43 -20.99 -16.97
CA LYS A 379 5.46 -20.14 -16.26
C LYS A 379 5.13 -18.85 -17.03
N LEU A 380 5.87 -18.52 -18.07
CA LEU A 380 5.58 -17.45 -19.02
C LEU A 380 4.83 -17.97 -20.25
N THR A 381 4.37 -17.05 -21.11
CA THR A 381 3.67 -17.40 -22.35
C THR A 381 4.57 -18.25 -23.26
N ALA A 382 4.09 -19.41 -23.68
CA ALA A 382 4.86 -20.37 -24.47
C ALA A 382 5.27 -19.78 -25.83
N GLY A 383 6.49 -20.11 -26.27
CA GLY A 383 7.03 -19.71 -27.57
C GLY A 383 7.50 -18.25 -27.66
N SER A 384 7.47 -17.50 -26.56
CA SER A 384 7.98 -16.13 -26.51
C SER A 384 9.48 -16.07 -26.24
N THR A 385 10.13 -14.99 -26.70
CA THR A 385 11.45 -14.59 -26.25
C THR A 385 11.28 -13.76 -24.98
N VAL A 386 11.92 -14.17 -23.91
CA VAL A 386 11.80 -13.55 -22.58
C VAL A 386 12.98 -12.62 -22.35
N MET A 387 12.72 -11.35 -22.12
CA MET A 387 13.72 -10.40 -21.68
C MET A 387 13.85 -10.47 -20.15
N ALA A 388 15.08 -10.72 -19.67
CA ALA A 388 15.38 -10.73 -18.25
C ALA A 388 16.14 -9.47 -17.84
N ARG A 389 15.73 -8.86 -16.74
CA ARG A 389 16.42 -7.69 -16.15
C ARG A 389 16.39 -7.73 -14.63
N TRP A 390 17.48 -7.34 -14.02
CA TRP A 390 17.53 -6.94 -12.62
C TRP A 390 17.01 -5.51 -12.48
N ILE A 391 16.32 -5.23 -11.39
CA ILE A 391 15.99 -3.86 -10.96
C ILE A 391 16.54 -3.69 -9.56
N ASP A 392 17.32 -2.63 -9.33
CA ASP A 392 17.79 -2.26 -7.99
C ASP A 392 16.60 -1.66 -7.20
N PRO A 393 16.14 -2.31 -6.12
CA PRO A 393 15.00 -1.81 -5.37
C PRO A 393 15.21 -0.45 -4.69
N ARG A 394 16.47 0.00 -4.58
CA ARG A 394 16.86 1.28 -3.97
C ARG A 394 16.72 2.45 -4.93
N THR A 395 16.93 2.22 -6.23
CA THR A 395 17.04 3.28 -7.25
C THR A 395 16.02 3.12 -8.37
N GLY A 396 15.49 1.90 -8.58
CA GLY A 396 14.66 1.56 -9.72
C GLY A 396 15.44 1.33 -11.02
N GLU A 397 16.77 1.43 -10.99
CA GLU A 397 17.62 1.29 -12.16
C GLU A 397 17.62 -0.15 -12.69
N PRO A 398 17.28 -0.35 -13.98
CA PRO A 398 17.31 -1.66 -14.61
C PRO A 398 18.71 -2.03 -15.07
N LYS A 399 19.07 -3.31 -14.89
CA LYS A 399 20.27 -3.94 -15.44
C LYS A 399 19.86 -5.12 -16.30
N ALA A 400 20.00 -5.01 -17.62
CA ALA A 400 19.69 -6.08 -18.56
C ALA A 400 20.57 -7.31 -18.30
N ILE A 401 19.98 -8.50 -18.38
CA ILE A 401 20.67 -9.79 -18.27
C ILE A 401 20.81 -10.42 -19.66
N GLY A 402 19.74 -10.42 -20.45
CA GLY A 402 19.70 -11.01 -21.78
C GLY A 402 18.32 -11.51 -22.15
N SER A 403 18.27 -12.28 -23.23
CA SER A 403 17.08 -12.91 -23.76
C SER A 403 17.13 -14.41 -23.54
N PHE A 404 16.01 -15.02 -23.18
CA PHE A 404 15.85 -16.43 -22.85
C PHE A 404 14.65 -17.02 -23.59
N SER A 405 14.60 -18.34 -23.69
CA SER A 405 13.40 -19.06 -24.12
C SER A 405 12.35 -19.10 -23.00
N SER A 406 11.08 -19.07 -23.33
CA SER A 406 9.97 -19.30 -22.39
C SER A 406 9.76 -20.79 -22.08
N SER A 407 10.82 -21.61 -22.09
CA SER A 407 10.77 -23.06 -21.81
C SER A 407 11.96 -23.50 -20.99
N GLY A 408 11.78 -24.57 -20.22
CA GLY A 408 12.84 -25.16 -19.40
C GLY A 408 13.06 -24.40 -18.08
N VAL A 409 14.26 -24.51 -17.57
CA VAL A 409 14.72 -23.90 -16.30
C VAL A 409 15.94 -23.07 -16.54
N GLU A 410 15.91 -21.81 -16.10
CA GLU A 410 17.05 -20.89 -16.19
C GLU A 410 17.54 -20.51 -14.79
N SER A 411 18.85 -20.37 -14.67
CA SER A 411 19.50 -20.05 -13.39
C SER A 411 19.99 -18.60 -13.36
N PHE A 412 19.77 -17.95 -12.22
CA PHE A 412 20.12 -16.55 -11.98
C PHE A 412 20.88 -16.40 -10.67
N SER A 413 21.71 -15.37 -10.59
CA SER A 413 22.37 -14.93 -9.35
C SER A 413 22.20 -13.44 -9.20
N THR A 414 21.88 -13.00 -7.98
CA THR A 414 21.72 -11.57 -7.67
C THR A 414 23.00 -10.80 -8.00
N PRO A 415 22.92 -9.55 -8.45
CA PRO A 415 24.10 -8.73 -8.73
C PRO A 415 24.98 -8.55 -7.49
N ASP A 416 26.29 -8.57 -7.69
CA ASP A 416 27.25 -8.32 -6.60
C ASP A 416 27.12 -6.89 -6.07
N GLY A 417 27.20 -6.74 -4.75
CA GLY A 417 27.10 -5.46 -4.05
C GLY A 417 25.68 -4.94 -3.82
N TRP A 418 24.65 -5.69 -4.24
CA TRP A 418 23.27 -5.34 -3.94
C TRP A 418 22.81 -6.00 -2.62
N GLU A 419 22.10 -5.23 -1.79
CA GLU A 419 21.55 -5.72 -0.52
C GLU A 419 20.36 -6.67 -0.75
N ASP A 420 19.52 -6.31 -1.71
CA ASP A 420 18.34 -7.03 -2.20
C ASP A 420 18.22 -6.80 -3.72
N ALA A 421 17.43 -7.60 -4.40
CA ALA A 421 17.30 -7.53 -5.84
C ALA A 421 15.92 -7.95 -6.31
N LEU A 422 15.44 -7.32 -7.39
CA LEU A 422 14.22 -7.70 -8.06
C LEU A 422 14.56 -8.20 -9.47
N LEU A 423 14.22 -9.45 -9.80
CA LEU A 423 14.27 -9.97 -11.17
C LEU A 423 12.90 -9.81 -11.82
N VAL A 424 12.89 -9.25 -13.02
CA VAL A 424 11.70 -9.15 -13.86
C VAL A 424 11.95 -9.90 -15.17
N LEU A 425 11.01 -10.78 -15.53
CA LEU A 425 11.00 -11.56 -16.75
C LEU A 425 9.75 -11.20 -17.54
N GLU A 426 9.92 -10.74 -18.78
CA GLU A 426 8.83 -10.32 -19.68
C GLU A 426 9.07 -10.84 -21.09
N PRO A 427 8.03 -11.33 -21.80
CA PRO A 427 8.11 -11.69 -23.22
C PRO A 427 8.46 -10.52 -24.12
#